data_7a95a9d394a8ba50a1da22acc575b8d3
#
_entry.id   7a95a9d394a8ba50a1da22acc575b8d3
#
_cell.length_a   1.000
_cell.length_b   1.000
_cell.length_c   1.000
_cell.angle_alpha   90.00
_cell.angle_beta   90.00
_cell.angle_gamma   90.00
#
_symmetry.space_group_name_H-M   'P 1'
#
loop_
_entity.id
_entity.type
_entity.pdbx_description
1 polymer ?
#
loop_
_entity_poly.entity_id
_entity_poly.type
_entity_poly.pdbx_seq_one_letter_code
_entity_poly.pdbx_strand_id
1 'polypeptide(L)'
;MLKKLLLISLFLGFLRAEGEHYEIIVELSKAFLKAKDAFIAIDKTYKTCVKTGHDRTQIRLQSAFLENLSQTEQQFDDYFEKDFKSVGVLKTLLKDIQSLEKTSNKLACITPKNAQNFEILERAITQIIDLEKQMDKFINKN
;
A
#
# COMPACT_ATOMS: atom_id res chain seq x y z
N MET A 1 -10.57 3.53 -9.99
CA MET A 1 -10.33 4.94 -9.65
C MET A 1 -11.52 5.62 -9.00
N LEU A 2 -12.71 5.45 -9.51
CA LEU A 2 -13.93 6.05 -8.91
C LEU A 2 -14.20 5.52 -7.49
N LYS A 3 -14.00 4.23 -7.23
CA LYS A 3 -14.17 3.63 -5.90
C LYS A 3 -13.26 4.25 -4.85
N LYS A 4 -12.01 4.58 -5.21
CA LYS A 4 -11.03 5.14 -4.28
C LYS A 4 -11.34 6.59 -3.94
N LEU A 5 -11.79 7.37 -4.92
CA LEU A 5 -12.24 8.74 -4.72
C LEU A 5 -13.50 8.79 -3.87
N LEU A 6 -14.42 7.85 -4.07
CA LEU A 6 -15.63 7.72 -3.26
C LEU A 6 -15.29 7.36 -1.81
N LEU A 7 -14.31 6.48 -1.59
CA LEU A 7 -13.87 6.11 -0.25
C LEU A 7 -13.29 7.31 0.48
N ILE A 8 -12.42 8.07 -0.17
CA ILE A 8 -11.82 9.29 0.39
C ILE A 8 -12.90 10.34 0.67
N SER A 9 -13.86 10.49 -0.23
CA SER A 9 -14.99 11.40 -0.04
C SER A 9 -15.88 10.99 1.12
N LEU A 10 -16.13 9.69 1.29
CA LEU A 10 -16.89 9.16 2.42
C LEU A 10 -16.15 9.38 3.74
N PHE A 11 -14.84 9.19 3.77
CA PHE A 11 -14.02 9.52 4.92
C PHE A 11 -14.11 11.01 5.25
N LEU A 12 -13.91 11.87 4.30
CA LEU A 12 -13.97 13.32 4.48
C LEU A 12 -15.37 13.77 4.93
N GLY A 13 -16.44 13.17 4.38
CA GLY A 13 -17.81 13.46 4.77
C GLY A 13 -18.16 13.01 6.17
N PHE A 14 -17.69 11.82 6.56
CA PHE A 14 -17.94 11.26 7.89
C PHE A 14 -17.26 12.08 8.99
N LEU A 15 -16.15 12.73 8.67
CA LEU A 15 -15.33 13.39 9.66
C LEU A 15 -15.49 14.89 9.76
N ARG A 16 -16.21 15.49 8.86
CA ARG A 16 -16.69 16.86 9.01
C ARG A 16 -17.57 17.02 10.25
N ALA A 17 -18.17 15.93 10.73
CA ALA A 17 -19.02 15.94 11.92
C ALA A 17 -18.21 15.95 13.23
N GLU A 18 -16.91 15.58 13.18
CA GLU A 18 -16.07 15.48 14.38
C GLU A 18 -14.72 16.16 14.11
N GLY A 19 -14.64 17.47 14.32
CA GLY A 19 -13.51 18.33 13.95
C GLY A 19 -12.13 17.89 14.42
N GLU A 20 -12.03 17.16 15.53
CA GLU A 20 -10.75 16.68 16.07
C GLU A 20 -10.15 15.54 15.26
N HIS A 21 -10.97 14.78 14.55
CA HIS A 21 -10.52 13.64 13.73
C HIS A 21 -10.20 14.03 12.30
N TYR A 22 -10.54 15.25 11.92
CA TYR A 22 -10.39 15.72 10.53
C TYR A 22 -8.94 15.65 10.06
N GLU A 23 -8.00 16.11 10.88
CA GLU A 23 -6.57 16.09 10.54
C GLU A 23 -6.05 14.66 10.34
N ILE A 24 -6.45 13.74 11.22
CA ILE A 24 -6.02 12.34 11.13
C ILE A 24 -6.46 11.74 9.80
N ILE A 25 -7.65 12.08 9.35
CA ILE A 25 -8.18 11.50 8.11
C ILE A 25 -7.64 12.16 6.87
N VAL A 26 -7.36 13.44 6.90
CA VAL A 26 -6.60 14.06 5.82
C VAL A 26 -5.26 13.35 5.67
N GLU A 27 -4.58 13.08 6.78
CA GLU A 27 -3.29 12.37 6.76
C GLU A 27 -3.43 10.91 6.30
N LEU A 28 -4.51 10.22 6.73
CA LEU A 28 -4.82 8.87 6.24
C LEU A 28 -5.02 8.85 4.73
N SER A 29 -5.79 9.80 4.21
CA SER A 29 -6.04 9.93 2.77
C SER A 29 -4.75 10.16 1.99
N LYS A 30 -3.88 11.04 2.50
CA LYS A 30 -2.59 11.31 1.88
C LYS A 30 -1.69 10.06 1.89
N ALA A 31 -1.62 9.36 3.01
CA ALA A 31 -0.82 8.14 3.13
C ALA A 31 -1.35 7.03 2.22
N PHE A 32 -2.67 6.89 2.13
CA PHE A 32 -3.31 5.96 1.20
C PHE A 32 -2.90 6.24 -0.24
N LEU A 33 -2.96 7.49 -0.67
CA LEU A 33 -2.59 7.88 -2.03
C LEU A 33 -1.12 7.62 -2.31
N LYS A 34 -0.24 7.92 -1.37
CA LYS A 34 1.20 7.63 -1.50
C LYS A 34 1.45 6.14 -1.65
N ALA A 35 0.76 5.31 -0.85
CA ALA A 35 0.88 3.87 -0.95
C ALA A 35 0.40 3.36 -2.31
N LYS A 36 -0.74 3.85 -2.80
CA LYS A 36 -1.28 3.45 -4.10
C LYS A 36 -0.36 3.86 -5.23
N ASP A 37 0.17 5.07 -5.21
CA ASP A 37 1.12 5.53 -6.22
C ASP A 37 2.39 4.67 -6.22
N ALA A 38 2.87 4.26 -5.04
CA ALA A 38 4.04 3.39 -4.93
C ALA A 38 3.74 1.99 -5.49
N PHE A 39 2.58 1.40 -5.19
CA PHE A 39 2.17 0.12 -5.78
C PHE A 39 2.15 0.20 -7.31
N ILE A 40 1.55 1.25 -7.85
CA ILE A 40 1.45 1.45 -9.30
C ILE A 40 2.83 1.61 -9.94
N ALA A 41 3.72 2.37 -9.30
CA ALA A 41 5.07 2.59 -9.78
C ALA A 41 5.88 1.28 -9.82
N ILE A 42 5.79 0.48 -8.76
CA ILE A 42 6.46 -0.83 -8.68
C ILE A 42 5.92 -1.76 -9.76
N ASP A 43 4.61 -1.88 -9.88
CA ASP A 43 3.96 -2.73 -10.88
C ASP A 43 4.40 -2.36 -12.29
N LYS A 44 4.35 -1.08 -12.63
CA LYS A 44 4.73 -0.56 -13.94
C LYS A 44 6.18 -0.87 -14.27
N THR A 45 7.07 -0.66 -13.32
CA THR A 45 8.50 -0.87 -13.51
C THR A 45 8.80 -2.34 -13.78
N TYR A 46 8.21 -3.25 -12.99
CA TYR A 46 8.48 -4.68 -13.17
C TYR A 46 7.74 -5.28 -14.36
N LYS A 47 6.63 -4.73 -14.78
CA LYS A 47 5.96 -5.15 -16.04
C LYS A 47 6.80 -4.85 -17.27
N THR A 48 7.45 -3.69 -17.30
CA THR A 48 8.29 -3.32 -18.46
C THR A 48 9.60 -4.10 -18.50
N CYS A 49 10.01 -4.67 -17.39
CA CYS A 49 11.24 -5.42 -17.25
C CYS A 49 11.23 -6.75 -18.02
N VAL A 50 10.08 -7.39 -18.20
CA VAL A 50 9.93 -8.72 -18.83
C VAL A 50 10.28 -8.74 -20.30
N LYS A 51 10.31 -7.59 -20.96
CA LYS A 51 10.35 -7.50 -22.43
C LYS A 51 11.71 -7.76 -23.05
N THR A 52 12.77 -8.04 -22.28
CA THR A 52 14.14 -8.05 -22.79
C THR A 52 14.86 -9.40 -22.67
N GLY A 53 14.22 -10.48 -23.09
CA GLY A 53 14.93 -11.74 -23.35
C GLY A 53 15.63 -12.41 -22.17
N HIS A 54 15.06 -12.29 -20.99
CA HIS A 54 15.57 -12.97 -19.80
C HIS A 54 15.31 -14.48 -19.85
N ASP A 55 16.09 -15.27 -19.12
CA ASP A 55 15.89 -16.71 -19.05
C ASP A 55 14.55 -17.06 -18.38
N ARG A 56 14.16 -18.34 -18.50
CA ARG A 56 12.89 -18.84 -17.99
C ARG A 56 12.75 -18.65 -16.47
N THR A 57 13.86 -18.74 -15.75
CA THR A 57 13.87 -18.57 -14.30
C THR A 57 13.48 -17.14 -13.93
N GLN A 58 14.06 -16.16 -14.62
CA GLN A 58 13.75 -14.75 -14.40
C GLN A 58 12.29 -14.43 -14.76
N ILE A 59 11.80 -15.00 -15.86
CA ILE A 59 10.40 -14.80 -16.27
C ILE A 59 9.44 -15.33 -15.21
N ARG A 60 9.72 -16.53 -14.67
CA ARG A 60 8.89 -17.13 -13.60
C ARG A 60 8.93 -16.32 -12.32
N LEU A 61 10.12 -15.90 -11.90
CA LEU A 61 10.27 -15.07 -10.69
C LEU A 61 9.49 -13.76 -10.83
N GLN A 62 9.57 -13.15 -11.99
CA GLN A 62 8.88 -11.89 -12.25
C GLN A 62 7.35 -12.06 -12.29
N SER A 63 6.86 -13.11 -12.93
CA SER A 63 5.42 -13.40 -12.96
C SER A 63 4.89 -13.64 -11.55
N ALA A 64 5.60 -14.42 -10.75
CA ALA A 64 5.23 -14.68 -9.36
C ALA A 64 5.26 -13.39 -8.54
N PHE A 65 6.27 -12.56 -8.73
CA PHE A 65 6.40 -11.28 -8.05
C PHE A 65 5.22 -10.36 -8.37
N LEU A 66 4.88 -10.23 -9.66
CA LEU A 66 3.76 -9.37 -10.10
C LEU A 66 2.42 -9.88 -9.57
N GLU A 67 2.22 -11.18 -9.53
CA GLU A 67 1.01 -11.78 -8.97
C GLU A 67 0.90 -11.49 -7.47
N ASN A 68 1.99 -11.69 -6.72
CA ASN A 68 2.01 -11.42 -5.29
C ASN A 68 1.84 -9.92 -5.00
N LEU A 69 2.44 -9.06 -5.81
CA LEU A 69 2.26 -7.61 -5.71
C LEU A 69 0.80 -7.23 -5.90
N SER A 70 0.15 -7.79 -6.93
CA SER A 70 -1.26 -7.54 -7.21
C SER A 70 -2.16 -8.00 -6.05
N GLN A 71 -1.89 -9.16 -5.48
CA GLN A 71 -2.63 -9.68 -4.33
C GLN A 71 -2.45 -8.80 -3.10
N THR A 72 -1.24 -8.33 -2.86
CA THR A 72 -0.94 -7.45 -1.73
C THR A 72 -1.63 -6.10 -1.89
N GLU A 73 -1.63 -5.55 -3.10
CA GLU A 73 -2.36 -4.31 -3.40
C GLU A 73 -3.87 -4.51 -3.21
N GLN A 74 -4.41 -5.65 -3.62
CA GLN A 74 -5.83 -5.97 -3.43
C GLN A 74 -6.18 -6.06 -1.93
N GLN A 75 -5.33 -6.69 -1.12
CA GLN A 75 -5.52 -6.74 0.33
C GLN A 75 -5.51 -5.34 0.94
N PHE A 76 -4.64 -4.46 0.44
CA PHE A 76 -4.60 -3.07 0.87
C PHE A 76 -5.90 -2.33 0.53
N ASP A 77 -6.39 -2.50 -0.69
CA ASP A 77 -7.66 -1.91 -1.11
C ASP A 77 -8.83 -2.47 -0.27
N ASP A 78 -8.86 -3.77 -0.02
CA ASP A 78 -9.89 -4.42 0.78
C ASP A 78 -9.89 -3.92 2.23
N TYR A 79 -8.72 -3.65 2.79
CA TYR A 79 -8.62 -3.08 4.12
C TYR A 79 -9.41 -1.76 4.21
N PHE A 80 -9.23 -0.87 3.23
CA PHE A 80 -9.93 0.41 3.23
C PHE A 80 -11.40 0.30 2.88
N GLU A 81 -11.80 -0.72 2.12
CA GLU A 81 -13.21 -0.92 1.74
C GLU A 81 -14.02 -1.64 2.80
N LYS A 82 -13.44 -2.62 3.50
CA LYS A 82 -14.20 -3.56 4.34
C LYS A 82 -13.85 -3.52 5.82
N ASP A 83 -12.59 -3.30 6.18
CA ASP A 83 -12.13 -3.53 7.55
C ASP A 83 -10.97 -2.63 7.96
N PHE A 84 -11.09 -1.34 7.75
CA PHE A 84 -10.04 -0.39 8.10
C PHE A 84 -9.80 -0.25 9.61
N LYS A 85 -10.50 -1.01 10.45
CA LYS A 85 -10.34 -0.97 11.90
C LYS A 85 -9.30 -1.95 12.44
N SER A 86 -8.79 -2.85 11.60
CA SER A 86 -7.87 -3.89 12.06
C SER A 86 -6.41 -3.54 11.73
N VAL A 87 -5.71 -3.01 12.71
CA VAL A 87 -4.27 -2.73 12.61
C VAL A 87 -3.47 -4.01 12.30
N GLY A 88 -3.96 -5.17 12.75
CA GLY A 88 -3.32 -6.45 12.48
C GLY A 88 -3.21 -6.76 10.99
N VAL A 89 -4.22 -6.41 10.20
CA VAL A 89 -4.18 -6.57 8.74
C VAL A 89 -3.07 -5.73 8.13
N LEU A 90 -2.92 -4.48 8.58
CA LEU A 90 -1.88 -3.57 8.09
C LEU A 90 -0.48 -4.07 8.43
N LYS A 91 -0.29 -4.64 9.63
CA LYS A 91 0.99 -5.22 10.03
C LYS A 91 1.35 -6.43 9.16
N THR A 92 0.36 -7.25 8.81
CA THR A 92 0.54 -8.37 7.89
C THR A 92 0.90 -7.87 6.49
N LEU A 93 0.22 -6.84 6.01
CA LEU A 93 0.53 -6.20 4.74
C LEU A 93 1.96 -5.68 4.70
N LEU A 94 2.43 -5.05 5.78
CA LEU A 94 3.79 -4.55 5.85
C LEU A 94 4.80 -5.69 5.72
N LYS A 95 4.56 -6.82 6.38
CA LYS A 95 5.40 -8.01 6.25
C LYS A 95 5.40 -8.55 4.81
N ASP A 96 4.25 -8.58 4.17
CA ASP A 96 4.13 -9.04 2.79
C ASP A 96 4.90 -8.12 1.84
N ILE A 97 4.84 -6.81 2.07
CA ILE A 97 5.60 -5.83 1.28
C ILE A 97 7.10 -6.03 1.47
N GLN A 98 7.55 -6.27 2.69
CA GLN A 98 8.95 -6.55 2.99
C GLN A 98 9.42 -7.84 2.30
N SER A 99 8.57 -8.85 2.25
CA SER A 99 8.85 -10.09 1.50
C SER A 99 8.95 -9.85 0.00
N LEU A 100 8.07 -9.02 -0.55
CA LEU A 100 8.10 -8.61 -1.95
C LEU A 100 9.41 -7.88 -2.26
N GLU A 101 9.86 -6.98 -1.37
CA GLU A 101 11.12 -6.28 -1.54
C GLU A 101 12.29 -7.25 -1.62
N LYS A 102 12.34 -8.23 -0.74
CA LYS A 102 13.37 -9.28 -0.77
C LYS A 102 13.35 -10.07 -2.08
N THR A 103 12.15 -10.43 -2.54
CA THR A 103 12.00 -11.14 -3.81
C THR A 103 12.46 -10.27 -4.98
N SER A 104 12.14 -8.96 -4.94
CA SER A 104 12.55 -8.02 -5.98
C SER A 104 14.06 -7.95 -6.16
N ASN A 105 14.81 -8.14 -5.06
CA ASN A 105 16.28 -8.14 -5.10
C ASN A 105 16.86 -9.31 -5.91
N LYS A 106 16.08 -10.36 -6.15
CA LYS A 106 16.48 -11.53 -6.95
C LYS A 106 16.17 -11.34 -8.44
N LEU A 107 15.46 -10.27 -8.80
CA LEU A 107 15.10 -10.00 -10.18
C LEU A 107 16.21 -9.22 -10.87
N ALA A 108 16.47 -9.57 -12.14
CA ALA A 108 17.58 -9.01 -12.92
C ALA A 108 17.41 -7.51 -13.22
N CYS A 109 16.23 -6.99 -13.04
CA CYS A 109 15.90 -5.60 -13.40
C CYS A 109 15.72 -4.67 -12.20
N ILE A 110 16.32 -5.02 -11.06
CA ILE A 110 16.27 -4.14 -9.90
C ILE A 110 17.04 -2.85 -10.18
N THR A 111 16.47 -1.73 -9.79
CA THR A 111 17.09 -0.40 -9.91
C THR A 111 16.99 0.32 -8.57
N PRO A 112 17.88 1.32 -8.31
CA PRO A 112 17.78 2.14 -7.10
C PRO A 112 16.40 2.83 -6.95
N LYS A 113 15.78 3.17 -8.07
CA LYS A 113 14.46 3.78 -8.10
C LYS A 113 13.38 2.83 -7.54
N ASN A 114 13.50 1.53 -7.81
CA ASN A 114 12.57 0.53 -7.30
C ASN A 114 12.72 0.34 -5.80
N ALA A 115 13.94 0.32 -5.29
CA ALA A 115 14.20 0.28 -3.85
C ALA A 115 13.56 1.49 -3.16
N GLN A 116 13.63 2.65 -3.79
CA GLN A 116 13.02 3.87 -3.29
C GLN A 116 11.49 3.78 -3.24
N ASN A 117 10.87 3.18 -4.25
CA ASN A 117 9.43 2.96 -4.27
C ASN A 117 8.96 2.03 -3.15
N PHE A 118 9.71 0.97 -2.85
CA PHE A 118 9.43 0.10 -1.71
C PHE A 118 9.53 0.84 -0.38
N GLU A 119 10.55 1.69 -0.24
CA GLU A 119 10.71 2.50 0.97
C GLU A 119 9.52 3.45 1.16
N ILE A 120 9.07 4.10 0.10
CA ILE A 120 7.89 4.98 0.15
C ILE A 120 6.65 4.19 0.56
N LEU A 121 6.46 3.00 -0.01
CA LEU A 121 5.33 2.13 0.30
C LEU A 121 5.34 1.71 1.78
N GLU A 122 6.47 1.24 2.27
CA GLU A 122 6.62 0.80 3.67
C GLU A 122 6.37 1.94 4.64
N ARG A 123 6.89 3.13 4.35
CA ARG A 123 6.65 4.32 5.18
C ARG A 123 5.18 4.72 5.19
N ALA A 124 4.52 4.66 4.05
CA ALA A 124 3.10 4.99 3.96
C ALA A 124 2.25 4.01 4.78
N ILE A 125 2.53 2.72 4.71
CA ILE A 125 1.81 1.72 5.51
C ILE A 125 2.07 1.92 7.01
N THR A 126 3.31 2.19 7.40
CA THR A 126 3.67 2.46 8.80
C THR A 126 2.93 3.69 9.31
N GLN A 127 2.85 4.74 8.51
CA GLN A 127 2.11 5.95 8.85
C GLN A 127 0.61 5.65 9.04
N ILE A 128 0.04 4.83 8.17
CA ILE A 128 -1.37 4.42 8.29
C ILE A 128 -1.61 3.66 9.59
N ILE A 129 -0.70 2.75 9.96
CA ILE A 129 -0.77 2.01 11.23
C ILE A 129 -0.79 2.98 12.41
N ASP A 130 0.10 3.96 12.42
CA ASP A 130 0.18 4.94 13.50
C ASP A 130 -1.07 5.80 13.59
N LEU A 131 -1.59 6.24 12.45
CA LEU A 131 -2.81 7.04 12.38
C LEU A 131 -4.03 6.25 12.84
N GLU A 132 -4.11 4.97 12.49
CA GLU A 132 -5.19 4.09 12.96
C GLU A 132 -5.14 3.89 14.47
N LYS A 133 -3.96 3.77 15.04
CA LYS A 133 -3.79 3.68 16.49
C LYS A 133 -4.25 4.97 17.19
N GLN A 134 -3.94 6.12 16.61
CA GLN A 134 -4.41 7.40 17.13
C GLN A 134 -5.93 7.49 17.08
N MET A 135 -6.52 7.03 15.97
CA MET A 135 -7.96 6.99 15.79
C MET A 135 -8.64 6.13 16.86
N ASP A 136 -8.11 4.94 17.12
CA ASP A 136 -8.63 4.03 18.14
C ASP A 136 -8.61 4.66 19.53
N LYS A 137 -7.57 5.42 19.85
CA LYS A 137 -7.49 6.14 21.13
C LYS A 137 -8.61 7.15 21.29
N PHE A 138 -8.98 7.84 20.23
CA PHE A 138 -10.08 8.80 20.25
C PHE A 138 -11.43 8.10 20.43
N ILE A 139 -11.65 7.01 19.71
CA ILE A 139 -12.91 6.26 19.77
C ILE A 139 -13.10 5.64 21.17
N ASN A 140 -12.06 5.13 21.79
CA ASN A 140 -12.12 4.45 23.08
C ASN A 140 -12.21 5.42 24.27
N LYS A 141 -11.94 6.70 24.08
CA LYS A 141 -12.07 7.72 25.14
C LYS A 141 -13.49 8.27 25.28
N ASN A 142 -14.32 8.00 24.33
CA ASN A 142 -15.72 8.42 24.31
C ASN A 142 -16.63 7.22 24.53
#